data_a52798080c48869a0531c9414fb6f5a2
#
_entry.id   a52798080c48869a0531c9414fb6f5a2
#
_cell.length_a   1.000
_cell.length_b   1.000
_cell.length_c   1.000
_cell.angle_alpha   90.00
_cell.angle_beta   90.00
_cell.angle_gamma   90.00
#
_symmetry.space_group_name_H-M   'P 1'
#
loop_
_entity.id
_entity.type
_entity.pdbx_description
1 polymer ?
#
loop_
_entity_poly.entity_id
_entity_poly.type
_entity_poly.pdbx_seq_one_letter_code
_entity_poly.pdbx_strand_id
1 'polypeptide(L)'
;MRIAKNELLAGIPVLKIRDYFRLLYSGLMTRDGLAERFNLNEKETEGLVGELLSKGYIEPADNGMYRLTLKGNALSIARCMAPINREKADRIMQEFLKRVEEVNRDDFYPYRVSKLVLFGSYLNPEQMDLGDIDIAFYNRQNEKYNF
;
A
#
# COMPACT_ATOMS: atom_id res chain seq x y z
N MET A 1 -0.77 1.73 3.20
CA MET A 1 -1.89 0.99 3.82
C MET A 1 -2.06 -0.34 3.13
N ARG A 2 -2.35 -1.39 3.88
CA ARG A 2 -2.52 -2.75 3.37
C ARG A 2 -3.97 -3.18 3.57
N ILE A 3 -4.54 -3.88 2.60
CA ILE A 3 -5.91 -4.39 2.63
C ILE A 3 -5.85 -5.91 2.52
N ALA A 4 -6.63 -6.62 3.34
CA ALA A 4 -6.81 -8.05 3.18
C ALA A 4 -7.72 -8.34 1.95
N LYS A 5 -7.38 -9.38 1.19
CA LYS A 5 -8.10 -9.72 -0.06
C LYS A 5 -9.61 -9.92 0.15
N ASN A 6 -9.99 -10.44 1.30
CA ASN A 6 -11.39 -10.80 1.63
C ASN A 6 -12.03 -9.82 2.63
N GLU A 7 -11.43 -8.66 2.87
CA GLU A 7 -11.97 -7.66 3.78
C GLU A 7 -13.22 -7.02 3.16
N LEU A 8 -14.28 -6.90 3.96
CA LEU A 8 -15.55 -6.30 3.58
C LEU A 8 -15.83 -5.08 4.44
N LEU A 9 -16.53 -4.09 3.86
CA LEU A 9 -17.16 -2.96 4.53
C LEU A 9 -18.62 -2.96 4.12
N ALA A 10 -19.53 -3.06 5.08
CA ALA A 10 -20.97 -3.19 4.83
C ALA A 10 -21.31 -4.24 3.74
N GLY A 11 -20.61 -5.37 3.75
CA GLY A 11 -20.79 -6.43 2.76
C GLY A 11 -20.09 -6.20 1.41
N ILE A 12 -19.47 -5.05 1.19
CA ILE A 12 -18.79 -4.72 -0.07
C ILE A 12 -17.30 -4.99 0.06
N PRO A 13 -16.68 -5.68 -0.90
CA PRO A 13 -15.24 -5.87 -0.90
C PRO A 13 -14.48 -4.54 -0.83
N VAL A 14 -13.58 -4.40 0.15
CA VAL A 14 -12.79 -3.17 0.36
C VAL A 14 -12.01 -2.79 -0.90
N LEU A 15 -11.62 -3.75 -1.70
CA LEU A 15 -10.96 -3.51 -2.99
C LEU A 15 -11.85 -2.71 -3.97
N LYS A 16 -13.16 -2.97 -4.00
CA LYS A 16 -14.09 -2.21 -4.85
C LYS A 16 -14.26 -0.78 -4.35
N ILE A 17 -14.29 -0.60 -3.02
CA ILE A 17 -14.34 0.73 -2.39
C ILE A 17 -13.06 1.50 -2.66
N ARG A 18 -11.90 0.86 -2.53
CA ARG A 18 -10.59 1.43 -2.91
C ARG A 18 -10.59 1.93 -4.35
N ASP A 19 -11.07 1.11 -5.28
CA ASP A 19 -11.08 1.45 -6.71
C ASP A 19 -12.04 2.60 -7.00
N TYR A 20 -13.16 2.69 -6.30
CA TYR A 20 -14.05 3.84 -6.36
C TYR A 20 -13.37 5.10 -5.81
N PHE A 21 -12.74 5.05 -4.63
CA PHE A 21 -12.02 6.19 -4.07
C PHE A 21 -10.91 6.70 -4.99
N ARG A 22 -10.25 5.81 -5.72
CA ARG A 22 -9.22 6.18 -6.71
C ARG A 22 -9.78 7.00 -7.88
N LEU A 23 -11.05 6.83 -8.22
CA LEU A 23 -11.71 7.56 -9.31
C LEU A 23 -12.20 8.96 -8.88
N LEU A 24 -12.22 9.25 -7.59
CA LEU A 24 -12.69 10.53 -7.07
C LEU A 24 -11.61 11.61 -7.18
N TYR A 25 -11.53 12.29 -8.31
CA TYR A 25 -10.53 13.35 -8.54
C TYR A 25 -10.60 14.49 -7.51
N SER A 26 -11.81 14.86 -7.07
CA SER A 26 -12.03 15.88 -6.03
C SER A 26 -11.95 15.34 -4.60
N GLY A 27 -11.89 14.03 -4.43
CA GLY A 27 -12.05 13.38 -3.14
C GLY A 27 -13.47 13.51 -2.54
N LEU A 28 -14.44 14.05 -3.30
CA LEU A 28 -15.83 14.24 -2.87
C LEU A 28 -16.72 13.14 -3.43
N MET A 29 -17.73 12.75 -2.63
CA MET A 29 -18.74 11.76 -3.01
C MET A 29 -20.11 12.12 -2.41
N THR A 30 -21.15 11.58 -3.04
CA THR A 30 -22.54 11.70 -2.55
C THR A 30 -23.07 10.32 -2.15
N ARG A 31 -24.16 10.29 -1.37
CA ARG A 31 -24.89 9.04 -1.09
C ARG A 31 -25.37 8.36 -2.35
N ASP A 32 -25.96 9.16 -3.26
CA ASP A 32 -26.49 8.65 -4.54
C ASP A 32 -25.38 8.05 -5.40
N GLY A 33 -24.21 8.69 -5.44
CA GLY A 33 -23.05 8.17 -6.16
C GLY A 33 -22.53 6.84 -5.59
N LEU A 34 -22.61 6.65 -4.28
CA LEU A 34 -22.30 5.35 -3.64
C LEU A 34 -23.37 4.30 -3.97
N ALA A 35 -24.65 4.69 -3.86
CA ALA A 35 -25.78 3.81 -4.16
C ALA A 35 -25.71 3.31 -5.61
N GLU A 36 -25.53 4.20 -6.56
CA GLU A 36 -25.40 3.89 -8.00
C GLU A 36 -24.16 3.01 -8.27
N ARG A 37 -23.01 3.40 -7.71
CA ARG A 37 -21.75 2.69 -7.96
C ARG A 37 -21.77 1.24 -7.51
N PHE A 38 -22.42 0.96 -6.38
CA PHE A 38 -22.44 -0.37 -5.77
C PHE A 38 -23.78 -1.07 -5.88
N ASN A 39 -24.76 -0.45 -6.59
CA ASN A 39 -26.12 -0.95 -6.76
C ASN A 39 -26.79 -1.27 -5.41
N LEU A 40 -26.81 -0.29 -4.51
CA LEU A 40 -27.31 -0.42 -3.15
C LEU A 40 -28.70 0.23 -3.02
N ASN A 41 -29.54 -0.36 -2.17
CA ASN A 41 -30.73 0.33 -1.70
C ASN A 41 -30.38 1.38 -0.60
N GLU A 42 -31.38 2.15 -0.16
CA GLU A 42 -31.20 3.23 0.81
C GLU A 42 -30.56 2.73 2.13
N LYS A 43 -31.08 1.65 2.68
CA LYS A 43 -30.59 1.06 3.95
C LYS A 43 -29.15 0.54 3.83
N GLU A 44 -28.82 -0.09 2.72
CA GLU A 44 -27.46 -0.57 2.45
C GLU A 44 -26.48 0.59 2.27
N THR A 45 -26.92 1.66 1.60
CA THR A 45 -26.14 2.88 1.42
C THR A 45 -25.86 3.56 2.74
N GLU A 46 -26.87 3.68 3.62
CA GLU A 46 -26.69 4.19 4.97
C GLU A 46 -25.72 3.35 5.79
N GLY A 47 -25.82 2.03 5.71
CA GLY A 47 -24.88 1.11 6.36
C GLY A 47 -23.45 1.32 5.89
N LEU A 48 -23.23 1.43 4.57
CA LEU A 48 -21.92 1.68 4.01
C LEU A 48 -21.35 3.04 4.45
N VAL A 49 -22.15 4.11 4.35
CA VAL A 49 -21.72 5.45 4.77
C VAL A 49 -21.39 5.46 6.26
N GLY A 50 -22.25 4.86 7.10
CA GLY A 50 -22.01 4.74 8.53
C GLY A 50 -20.70 4.02 8.86
N GLU A 51 -20.41 2.93 8.18
CA GLU A 51 -19.17 2.18 8.39
C GLU A 51 -17.94 2.94 7.90
N LEU A 52 -18.03 3.63 6.75
CA LEU A 52 -16.96 4.46 6.24
C LEU A 52 -16.62 5.63 7.17
N LEU A 53 -17.66 6.29 7.76
CA LEU A 53 -17.52 7.34 8.76
C LEU A 53 -16.89 6.80 10.05
N SER A 54 -17.42 5.70 10.59
CA SER A 54 -16.94 5.10 11.84
C SER A 54 -15.49 4.67 11.78
N LYS A 55 -15.06 4.17 10.61
CA LYS A 55 -13.67 3.78 10.36
C LYS A 55 -12.78 4.98 9.98
N GLY A 56 -13.35 6.16 9.82
CA GLY A 56 -12.64 7.39 9.49
C GLY A 56 -12.04 7.42 8.09
N TYR A 57 -12.67 6.75 7.12
CA TYR A 57 -12.26 6.82 5.71
C TYR A 57 -12.83 8.06 5.02
N ILE A 58 -14.00 8.50 5.46
CA ILE A 58 -14.67 9.70 4.97
C ILE A 58 -15.07 10.60 6.14
N GLU A 59 -15.34 11.84 5.84
CA GLU A 59 -15.92 12.83 6.77
C GLU A 59 -16.98 13.65 6.05
N PRO A 60 -17.96 14.24 6.77
CA PRO A 60 -18.94 15.13 6.18
C PRO A 60 -18.26 16.34 5.51
N ALA A 61 -18.81 16.75 4.38
CA ALA A 61 -18.44 17.95 3.65
C ALA A 61 -19.69 18.81 3.39
N ASP A 62 -19.51 19.96 2.72
CA ASP A 62 -20.60 20.85 2.41
C ASP A 62 -21.66 20.21 1.48
N ASN A 63 -22.89 20.73 1.54
CA ASN A 63 -24.01 20.31 0.70
C ASN A 63 -24.39 18.82 0.79
N GLY A 64 -24.22 18.20 1.97
CA GLY A 64 -24.57 16.81 2.19
C GLY A 64 -23.64 15.80 1.49
N MET A 65 -22.50 16.27 1.02
CA MET A 65 -21.44 15.42 0.46
C MET A 65 -20.54 14.88 1.57
N TYR A 66 -19.68 13.95 1.18
CA TYR A 66 -18.58 13.42 1.99
C TYR A 66 -17.28 13.62 1.25
N ARG A 67 -16.18 13.80 2.00
CA ARG A 67 -14.84 13.83 1.43
C ARG A 67 -13.96 12.74 2.04
N LEU A 68 -12.95 12.34 1.28
CA LEU A 68 -11.94 11.42 1.75
C LEU A 68 -11.07 12.09 2.83
N THR A 69 -10.87 11.41 3.94
CA THR A 69 -9.87 11.77 4.94
C THR A 69 -8.46 11.38 4.45
N LEU A 70 -7.42 11.68 5.22
CA LEU A 70 -6.07 11.13 4.97
C LEU A 70 -6.07 9.60 4.94
N LYS A 71 -6.88 8.96 5.80
CA LYS A 71 -7.04 7.51 5.83
C LYS A 71 -7.78 6.98 4.60
N GLY A 72 -8.81 7.70 4.13
CA GLY A 72 -9.51 7.40 2.88
C GLY A 72 -8.60 7.50 1.66
N ASN A 73 -7.77 8.55 1.60
CA ASN A 73 -6.76 8.69 0.57
C ASN A 73 -5.70 7.58 0.62
N ALA A 74 -5.24 7.20 1.83
CA ALA A 74 -4.36 6.05 2.00
C ALA A 74 -5.01 4.74 1.54
N LEU A 75 -6.34 4.58 1.74
CA LEU A 75 -7.08 3.44 1.21
C LEU A 75 -7.11 3.45 -0.32
N SER A 76 -7.33 4.59 -0.97
CA SER A 76 -7.41 4.68 -2.45
C SER A 76 -6.15 4.18 -3.15
N ILE A 77 -4.98 4.35 -2.52
CA ILE A 77 -3.68 3.88 -3.05
C ILE A 77 -3.19 2.57 -2.43
N ALA A 78 -4.00 1.97 -1.54
CA ALA A 78 -3.62 0.76 -0.84
C ALA A 78 -3.41 -0.42 -1.77
N ARG A 79 -2.42 -1.26 -1.47
CA ARG A 79 -2.12 -2.48 -2.23
C ARG A 79 -2.72 -3.68 -1.53
N CYS A 80 -3.37 -4.55 -2.31
CA CYS A 80 -3.79 -5.86 -1.88
C CYS A 80 -2.72 -6.85 -2.30
N MET A 81 -1.78 -7.12 -1.41
CA MET A 81 -0.76 -8.15 -1.63
C MET A 81 -0.91 -9.22 -0.55
N ALA A 82 -0.79 -10.47 -0.96
CA ALA A 82 -0.67 -11.55 0.01
C ALA A 82 0.57 -11.30 0.90
N PRO A 83 0.48 -11.58 2.20
CA PRO A 83 1.66 -11.52 3.06
C PRO A 83 2.77 -12.39 2.49
N ILE A 84 3.99 -11.93 2.67
CA ILE A 84 5.17 -12.75 2.43
C ILE A 84 5.45 -13.46 3.76
N ASN A 85 5.45 -14.78 3.78
CA ASN A 85 5.87 -15.49 4.98
C ASN A 85 7.37 -15.29 5.24
N ARG A 86 7.78 -15.46 6.47
CA ARG A 86 9.15 -15.21 6.94
C ARG A 86 10.19 -15.95 6.10
N GLU A 87 10.00 -17.23 5.87
CA GLU A 87 10.92 -18.05 5.09
C GLU A 87 11.12 -17.51 3.66
N LYS A 88 10.02 -17.10 3.00
CA LYS A 88 10.10 -16.50 1.67
C LYS A 88 10.80 -15.14 1.69
N ALA A 89 10.55 -14.33 2.73
CA ALA A 89 11.20 -13.04 2.91
C ALA A 89 12.72 -13.19 3.10
N ASP A 90 13.15 -14.15 3.91
CA ASP A 90 14.55 -14.44 4.14
C ASP A 90 15.25 -14.93 2.88
N ARG A 91 14.59 -15.75 2.07
CA ARG A 91 15.11 -16.18 0.75
C ARG A 91 15.26 -15.00 -0.21
N ILE A 92 14.25 -14.13 -0.29
CA ILE A 92 14.32 -12.92 -1.12
C ILE A 92 15.49 -12.03 -0.68
N MET A 93 15.69 -11.87 0.63
CA MET A 93 16.78 -11.07 1.16
C MET A 93 18.14 -11.67 0.80
N GLN A 94 18.31 -12.98 0.93
CA GLN A 94 19.56 -13.67 0.55
C GLN A 94 19.86 -13.50 -0.94
N GLU A 95 18.86 -13.68 -1.81
CA GLU A 95 19.01 -13.48 -3.25
C GLU A 95 19.35 -12.01 -3.57
N PHE A 96 18.75 -11.07 -2.88
CA PHE A 96 19.04 -9.64 -3.05
C PHE A 96 20.50 -9.33 -2.67
N LEU A 97 20.96 -9.79 -1.51
CA LEU A 97 22.35 -9.58 -1.07
C LEU A 97 23.36 -10.20 -2.06
N LYS A 98 23.07 -11.39 -2.57
CA LYS A 98 23.91 -12.02 -3.61
C LYS A 98 23.99 -11.14 -4.86
N ARG A 99 22.88 -10.60 -5.34
CA ARG A 99 22.87 -9.69 -6.49
C ARG A 99 23.64 -8.39 -6.23
N VAL A 100 23.57 -7.86 -5.02
CA VAL A 100 24.35 -6.69 -4.61
C VAL A 100 25.85 -7.00 -4.68
N GLU A 101 26.29 -8.19 -4.24
CA GLU A 101 27.67 -8.62 -4.37
C GLU A 101 28.11 -8.77 -5.83
N GLU A 102 27.25 -9.36 -6.69
CA GLU A 102 27.51 -9.51 -8.12
C GLU A 102 27.68 -8.13 -8.78
N VAL A 103 26.76 -7.18 -8.54
CA VAL A 103 26.88 -5.80 -9.04
C VAL A 103 28.16 -5.12 -8.54
N ASN A 104 28.52 -5.31 -7.27
CA ASN A 104 29.71 -4.70 -6.69
C ASN A 104 31.04 -5.28 -7.22
N ARG A 105 31.02 -6.50 -7.76
CA ARG A 105 32.20 -7.16 -8.36
C ARG A 105 32.34 -6.89 -9.86
N ASP A 106 31.25 -6.55 -10.52
CA ASP A 106 31.24 -6.37 -11.97
C ASP A 106 31.55 -4.92 -12.35
N ASP A 107 32.62 -4.74 -13.07
CA ASP A 107 33.07 -3.43 -13.54
C ASP A 107 32.19 -2.82 -14.63
N PHE A 108 31.23 -3.55 -15.15
CA PHE A 108 30.23 -3.03 -16.09
C PHE A 108 29.33 -1.97 -15.45
N TYR A 109 29.06 -2.07 -14.14
CA TYR A 109 28.15 -1.15 -13.45
C TYR A 109 28.89 0.12 -13.03
N PRO A 110 28.35 1.32 -13.39
CA PRO A 110 28.96 2.59 -13.03
C PRO A 110 28.81 2.96 -11.55
N TYR A 111 27.95 2.28 -10.82
CA TYR A 111 27.72 2.49 -9.38
C TYR A 111 27.85 1.18 -8.62
N ARG A 112 28.32 1.30 -7.39
CA ARG A 112 28.45 0.20 -6.42
C ARG A 112 27.62 0.53 -5.18
N VAL A 113 27.00 -0.46 -4.60
CA VAL A 113 26.26 -0.30 -3.33
C VAL A 113 27.28 -0.28 -2.20
N SER A 114 27.38 0.86 -1.51
CA SER A 114 28.32 1.06 -0.41
C SER A 114 27.75 0.74 0.95
N LYS A 115 26.42 0.86 1.12
CA LYS A 115 25.74 0.59 2.39
C LYS A 115 24.30 0.17 2.12
N LEU A 116 23.81 -0.80 2.90
CA LEU A 116 22.41 -1.20 2.98
C LEU A 116 21.91 -0.93 4.39
N VAL A 117 20.70 -0.38 4.49
CA VAL A 117 20.00 -0.18 5.76
C VAL A 117 18.64 -0.84 5.66
N LEU A 118 18.45 -1.88 6.44
CA LEU A 118 17.19 -2.59 6.58
C LEU A 118 16.34 -1.91 7.66
N PHE A 119 15.05 -1.75 7.42
CA PHE A 119 14.12 -1.17 8.39
C PHE A 119 12.73 -1.80 8.25
N GLY A 120 11.76 -1.34 9.07
CA GLY A 120 10.39 -1.82 9.00
C GLY A 120 10.15 -3.18 9.66
N SER A 121 9.06 -3.82 9.26
CA SER A 121 8.53 -5.03 9.91
C SER A 121 9.44 -6.24 9.79
N TYR A 122 10.31 -6.30 8.78
CA TYR A 122 11.26 -7.39 8.61
C TYR A 122 12.27 -7.51 9.76
N LEU A 123 12.56 -6.40 10.47
CA LEU A 123 13.47 -6.41 11.64
C LEU A 123 12.88 -7.12 12.86
N ASN A 124 11.56 -7.28 12.93
CA ASN A 124 10.94 -8.02 14.03
C ASN A 124 10.96 -9.53 13.74
N PRO A 125 11.80 -10.33 14.45
CA PRO A 125 11.94 -11.77 14.20
C PRO A 125 10.69 -12.58 14.51
N GLU A 126 9.80 -12.06 15.37
CA GLU A 126 8.56 -12.74 15.75
C GLU A 126 7.44 -12.54 14.71
N GLN A 127 7.61 -11.62 13.79
CA GLN A 127 6.61 -11.34 12.76
C GLN A 127 6.73 -12.36 11.62
N MET A 128 5.82 -13.33 11.58
CA MET A 128 5.83 -14.41 10.59
C MET A 128 5.28 -14.01 9.23
N ASP A 129 4.35 -13.03 9.20
CA ASP A 129 3.75 -12.50 7.98
C ASP A 129 4.18 -11.05 7.74
N LEU A 130 4.91 -10.83 6.67
CA LEU A 130 5.48 -9.53 6.30
C LEU A 130 4.70 -8.90 5.14
N GLY A 131 4.56 -7.57 5.16
CA GLY A 131 3.98 -6.81 4.05
C GLY A 131 4.93 -6.67 2.88
N ASP A 132 6.14 -6.30 3.24
CA ASP A 132 7.24 -5.94 2.36
C ASP A 132 8.56 -6.09 3.11
N ILE A 133 9.64 -5.84 2.40
CA ILE A 133 10.99 -5.74 2.97
C ILE A 133 11.50 -4.36 2.59
N ASP A 134 11.62 -3.49 3.59
CA ASP A 134 12.05 -2.11 3.40
C ASP A 134 13.56 -2.00 3.48
N ILE A 135 14.18 -1.54 2.39
CA ILE A 135 15.63 -1.40 2.28
C ILE A 135 15.96 -0.02 1.72
N ALA A 136 16.74 0.76 2.46
CA ALA A 136 17.44 1.92 1.91
C ALA A 136 18.86 1.52 1.53
N PHE A 137 19.38 2.08 0.44
CA PHE A 137 20.74 1.83 0.03
C PHE A 137 21.46 3.13 -0.31
N TYR A 138 22.78 3.13 -0.11
CA TYR A 138 23.68 4.18 -0.54
C TYR A 138 24.55 3.60 -1.64
N ASN A 139 24.73 4.36 -2.70
CA ASN A 139 25.64 4.01 -3.76
C ASN A 139 26.84 4.96 -3.77
N ARG A 140 27.93 4.50 -4.36
CA ARG A 140 29.10 5.32 -4.75
C ARG A 140 29.43 5.05 -6.21
N GLN A 141 29.99 6.03 -6.86
CA GLN A 141 30.49 5.86 -8.22
C GLN A 141 31.62 4.83 -8.23
N ASN A 142 31.65 3.97 -9.24
CA ASN A 142 32.75 3.06 -9.47
C ASN A 142 33.95 3.88 -9.99
N GLU A 143 35.10 3.73 -9.35
CA GLU A 143 36.33 4.48 -9.65
C GLU A 143 36.75 4.40 -11.13
N LYS A 144 36.40 3.32 -11.83
CA LYS A 144 36.64 3.16 -13.26
C LYS A 144 35.89 4.18 -14.14
N TYR A 145 34.83 4.81 -13.63
CA TYR A 145 34.01 5.81 -14.32
C TYR A 145 34.20 7.22 -13.78
N ASN A 146 35.23 7.47 -12.95
CA ASN A 146 35.63 8.81 -12.57
C ASN A 146 36.36 9.47 -13.76
N PHE A 147 35.64 10.38 -14.42
CA PHE A 147 36.17 11.26 -15.45
C PHE A 147 36.55 12.61 -14.82
#